data_263b5282893e6126c7f1a5dc8ebcc4c6
#
_entry.id   263b5282893e6126c7f1a5dc8ebcc4c6
#
_cell.length_a   1.000
_cell.length_b   1.000
_cell.length_c   1.000
_cell.angle_alpha   90.00
_cell.angle_beta   90.00
_cell.angle_gamma   90.00
#
_symmetry.space_group_name_H-M   'P 1'
#
loop_
_entity.id
_entity.type
_entity.pdbx_description
1 polymer ?
#
loop_
_entity_poly.entity_id
_entity_poly.type
_entity_poly.pdbx_seq_one_letter_code
_entity_poly.pdbx_strand_id
1 'polypeptide(L)'
;GQLYEAKAYREALPLIAQLLRELKTLDDKMILTEVHLLESKVNHAISNFPKSKAALTSARTSANSIYCPPLMQAQLDMQSGVLHADDKDFKTAASYFYETMEGFDSVDDARAIPALKYMLLCKIMLNQPEEVYSILEGKIASKYAKHREIEVMKAVAEAQSHRSLEDFERALQQYKSELSSDLIVRNHLSALYDKLLEQNILRVIEPYSRIELA
;
A
#
# COMPACT_ATOMS: atom_id res chain seq x y z
N GLY A 1 -10.68 -17.14 -0.41
CA GLY A 1 -9.28 -17.01 -0.01
C GLY A 1 -8.34 -17.72 -0.97
N GLN A 2 -8.37 -19.07 -1.04
CA GLN A 2 -7.37 -19.88 -1.79
C GLN A 2 -7.18 -19.49 -3.27
N LEU A 3 -8.24 -19.23 -4.02
CA LEU A 3 -8.14 -18.81 -5.43
C LEU A 3 -7.47 -17.42 -5.58
N TYR A 4 -7.64 -16.54 -4.60
CA TYR A 4 -6.93 -15.25 -4.58
C TYR A 4 -5.43 -15.45 -4.35
N GLU A 5 -5.05 -16.29 -3.41
CA GLU A 5 -3.66 -16.65 -3.13
C GLU A 5 -3.00 -17.36 -4.32
N ALA A 6 -3.76 -18.23 -5.01
CA ALA A 6 -3.34 -18.90 -6.25
C ALA A 6 -3.34 -17.97 -7.48
N LYS A 7 -3.72 -16.69 -7.33
CA LYS A 7 -3.87 -15.70 -8.43
C LYS A 7 -4.87 -16.11 -9.52
N ALA A 8 -5.79 -17.04 -9.23
CA ALA A 8 -6.84 -17.50 -10.14
C ALA A 8 -8.06 -16.56 -10.11
N TYR A 9 -7.85 -15.28 -10.40
CA TYR A 9 -8.85 -14.21 -10.25
C TYR A 9 -10.08 -14.38 -11.11
N ARG A 10 -9.93 -14.93 -12.33
CA ARG A 10 -11.04 -15.17 -13.26
C ARG A 10 -12.03 -16.21 -12.74
N GLU A 11 -11.53 -17.21 -12.00
CA GLU A 11 -12.34 -18.24 -11.38
C GLU A 11 -12.95 -17.76 -10.05
N ALA A 12 -12.28 -16.87 -9.35
CA ALA A 12 -12.74 -16.31 -8.08
C ALA A 12 -13.99 -15.43 -8.24
N LEU A 13 -14.07 -14.62 -9.30
CA LEU A 13 -15.16 -13.65 -9.50
C LEU A 13 -16.57 -14.29 -9.58
N PRO A 14 -16.81 -15.35 -10.39
CA PRO A 14 -18.12 -15.98 -10.43
C PRO A 14 -18.52 -16.61 -9.09
N LEU A 15 -17.58 -17.21 -8.37
CA LEU A 15 -17.81 -17.76 -7.04
C LEU A 15 -18.16 -16.68 -6.02
N ILE A 16 -17.48 -15.56 -6.04
CA ILE A 16 -17.78 -14.40 -5.20
C ILE A 16 -19.19 -13.89 -5.49
N ALA A 17 -19.56 -13.75 -6.77
CA ALA A 17 -20.88 -13.29 -7.17
C ALA A 17 -22.00 -14.26 -6.74
N GLN A 18 -21.77 -15.56 -6.78
CA GLN A 18 -22.70 -16.57 -6.27
C GLN A 18 -22.84 -16.46 -4.76
N LEU A 19 -21.73 -16.44 -4.01
CA LEU A 19 -21.72 -16.31 -2.56
C LEU A 19 -22.45 -15.05 -2.09
N LEU A 20 -22.24 -13.91 -2.74
CA LEU A 20 -22.93 -12.67 -2.41
C LEU A 20 -24.45 -12.74 -2.58
N ARG A 21 -24.95 -13.50 -3.57
CA ARG A 21 -26.41 -13.72 -3.74
C ARG A 21 -26.97 -14.56 -2.60
N GLU A 22 -26.31 -15.65 -2.24
CA GLU A 22 -26.72 -16.54 -1.17
C GLU A 22 -26.66 -15.85 0.21
N LEU A 23 -25.56 -15.13 0.50
CA LEU A 23 -25.37 -14.44 1.77
C LEU A 23 -26.33 -13.28 1.99
N LYS A 24 -26.80 -12.60 0.92
CA LYS A 24 -27.84 -11.56 1.05
C LYS A 24 -29.16 -12.12 1.58
N THR A 25 -29.47 -13.38 1.30
CA THR A 25 -30.68 -14.03 1.80
C THR A 25 -30.54 -14.48 3.25
N LEU A 26 -29.31 -14.77 3.70
CA LEU A 26 -28.98 -15.20 5.05
C LEU A 26 -28.77 -14.03 6.02
N ASP A 27 -28.58 -12.81 5.50
CA ASP A 27 -28.30 -11.56 6.24
C ASP A 27 -27.09 -11.65 7.19
N ASP A 28 -26.13 -12.52 6.89
CA ASP A 28 -24.87 -12.62 7.64
C ASP A 28 -23.91 -11.49 7.25
N LYS A 29 -23.98 -10.39 8.01
CA LYS A 29 -23.19 -9.18 7.75
C LYS A 29 -21.69 -9.40 7.90
N MET A 30 -21.26 -10.31 8.77
CA MET A 30 -19.83 -10.56 8.97
C MET A 30 -19.23 -11.25 7.73
N ILE A 31 -19.86 -12.32 7.26
CA ILE A 31 -19.41 -13.03 6.06
C ILE A 31 -19.57 -12.12 4.82
N LEU A 32 -20.64 -11.31 4.73
CA LEU A 32 -20.80 -10.32 3.67
C LEU A 32 -19.63 -9.35 3.62
N THR A 33 -19.16 -8.87 4.77
CA THR A 33 -17.99 -7.99 4.87
C THR A 33 -16.74 -8.67 4.30
N GLU A 34 -16.48 -9.91 4.71
CA GLU A 34 -15.33 -10.69 4.22
C GLU A 34 -15.37 -10.91 2.71
N VAL A 35 -16.53 -11.28 2.18
CA VAL A 35 -16.69 -11.58 0.74
C VAL A 35 -16.59 -10.30 -0.09
N HIS A 36 -17.16 -9.17 0.35
CA HIS A 36 -17.01 -7.89 -0.31
C HIS A 36 -15.57 -7.37 -0.25
N LEU A 37 -14.85 -7.59 0.85
CA LEU A 37 -13.44 -7.25 0.96
C LEU A 37 -12.59 -8.10 -0.02
N LEU A 38 -12.89 -9.40 -0.13
CA LEU A 38 -12.24 -10.27 -1.10
C LEU A 38 -12.55 -9.85 -2.53
N GLU A 39 -13.82 -9.47 -2.82
CA GLU A 39 -14.22 -8.90 -4.11
C GLU A 39 -13.41 -7.66 -4.46
N SER A 40 -13.22 -6.75 -3.51
CA SER A 40 -12.40 -5.57 -3.68
C SER A 40 -10.96 -5.92 -4.03
N LYS A 41 -10.33 -6.84 -3.28
CA LYS A 41 -8.95 -7.30 -3.53
C LYS A 41 -8.78 -7.96 -4.89
N VAL A 42 -9.73 -8.79 -5.31
CA VAL A 42 -9.69 -9.45 -6.63
C VAL A 42 -9.83 -8.43 -7.75
N ASN A 43 -10.79 -7.50 -7.64
CA ASN A 43 -10.98 -6.44 -8.64
C ASN A 43 -9.76 -5.51 -8.72
N HIS A 44 -9.11 -5.21 -7.60
CA HIS A 44 -7.85 -4.46 -7.56
C HIS A 44 -6.75 -5.19 -8.32
N ALA A 45 -6.57 -6.51 -8.05
CA ALA A 45 -5.53 -7.33 -8.69
C ALA A 45 -5.67 -7.44 -10.21
N ILE A 46 -6.89 -7.30 -10.74
CA ILE A 46 -7.16 -7.24 -12.20
C ILE A 46 -7.26 -5.81 -12.73
N SER A 47 -6.84 -4.81 -11.93
CA SER A 47 -6.84 -3.38 -12.26
C SER A 47 -8.23 -2.80 -12.55
N ASN A 48 -9.30 -3.40 -12.00
CA ASN A 48 -10.66 -2.88 -12.09
C ASN A 48 -10.96 -1.99 -10.86
N PHE A 49 -10.33 -0.83 -10.80
CA PHE A 49 -10.41 0.10 -9.66
C PHE A 49 -11.83 0.55 -9.31
N PRO A 50 -12.73 0.91 -10.28
CA PRO A 50 -14.10 1.31 -9.95
C PRO A 50 -14.88 0.23 -9.21
N LYS A 51 -14.80 -1.03 -9.66
CA LYS A 51 -15.45 -2.17 -8.98
C LYS A 51 -14.80 -2.48 -7.64
N SER A 52 -13.48 -2.35 -7.53
CA SER A 52 -12.77 -2.53 -6.28
C SER A 52 -13.25 -1.56 -5.21
N LYS A 53 -13.37 -0.27 -5.55
CA LYS A 53 -13.88 0.79 -4.65
C LYS A 53 -15.34 0.55 -4.25
N ALA A 54 -16.22 0.19 -5.20
CA ALA A 54 -17.61 -0.11 -4.91
C ALA A 54 -17.75 -1.30 -3.96
N ALA A 55 -16.98 -2.37 -4.18
CA ALA A 55 -16.95 -3.54 -3.30
C ALA A 55 -16.45 -3.19 -1.89
N LEU A 56 -15.40 -2.36 -1.77
CA LEU A 56 -14.91 -1.89 -0.49
C LEU A 56 -15.93 -1.04 0.26
N THR A 57 -16.66 -0.16 -0.43
CA THR A 57 -17.76 0.63 0.15
C THR A 57 -18.85 -0.30 0.69
N SER A 58 -19.22 -1.35 -0.05
CA SER A 58 -20.19 -2.36 0.41
C SER A 58 -19.68 -3.12 1.62
N ALA A 59 -18.40 -3.49 1.65
CA ALA A 59 -17.78 -4.14 2.81
C ALA A 59 -17.86 -3.24 4.05
N ARG A 60 -17.48 -1.97 3.94
CA ARG A 60 -17.54 -1.00 5.05
C ARG A 60 -18.99 -0.77 5.53
N THR A 61 -19.95 -0.68 4.62
CA THR A 61 -21.36 -0.55 4.98
C THR A 61 -21.85 -1.75 5.78
N SER A 62 -21.48 -2.96 5.40
CA SER A 62 -21.80 -4.18 6.14
C SER A 62 -21.10 -4.20 7.50
N ALA A 63 -19.82 -3.86 7.57
CA ALA A 63 -19.03 -3.79 8.80
C ALA A 63 -19.60 -2.79 9.81
N ASN A 64 -20.03 -1.62 9.35
CA ASN A 64 -20.61 -0.57 10.20
C ASN A 64 -21.97 -0.95 10.82
N SER A 65 -22.65 -1.95 10.29
CA SER A 65 -23.93 -2.45 10.81
C SER A 65 -23.79 -3.49 11.93
N ILE A 66 -22.56 -3.88 12.26
CA ILE A 66 -22.25 -4.91 13.28
C ILE A 66 -21.08 -4.45 14.15
N TYR A 67 -20.80 -5.20 15.23
CA TYR A 67 -19.52 -5.08 15.90
C TYR A 67 -18.43 -5.68 15.00
N CYS A 68 -17.59 -4.83 14.42
CA CYS A 68 -16.49 -5.25 13.56
C CYS A 68 -15.26 -5.58 14.42
N PRO A 69 -14.73 -6.82 14.35
CA PRO A 69 -13.50 -7.17 15.04
C PRO A 69 -12.31 -6.32 14.59
N PRO A 70 -11.36 -5.98 15.49
CA PRO A 70 -10.20 -5.14 15.14
C PRO A 70 -9.40 -5.66 13.95
N LEU A 71 -9.26 -6.96 13.83
CA LEU A 71 -8.58 -7.62 12.71
C LEU A 71 -9.27 -7.36 11.37
N MET A 72 -10.60 -7.41 11.35
CA MET A 72 -11.38 -7.14 10.13
C MET A 72 -11.32 -5.64 9.78
N GLN A 73 -11.42 -4.76 10.78
CA GLN A 73 -11.28 -3.32 10.58
C GLN A 73 -9.91 -3.00 9.97
N ALA A 74 -8.83 -3.54 10.53
CA ALA A 74 -7.48 -3.35 9.98
C ALA A 74 -7.34 -3.83 8.52
N GLN A 75 -8.03 -4.93 8.16
CA GLN A 75 -8.03 -5.41 6.77
C GLN A 75 -8.80 -4.48 5.81
N LEU A 76 -9.90 -3.88 6.28
CA LEU A 76 -10.67 -2.88 5.52
C LEU A 76 -9.85 -1.60 5.32
N ASP A 77 -9.15 -1.16 6.36
CA ASP A 77 -8.31 0.03 6.32
C ASP A 77 -7.07 -0.19 5.44
N MET A 78 -6.47 -1.39 5.49
CA MET A 78 -5.40 -1.79 4.57
C MET A 78 -5.82 -1.66 3.11
N GLN A 79 -6.98 -2.19 2.75
CA GLN A 79 -7.50 -2.12 1.38
C GLN A 79 -7.85 -0.67 0.99
N SER A 80 -8.34 0.13 1.93
CA SER A 80 -8.60 1.56 1.71
C SER A 80 -7.30 2.32 1.43
N GLY A 81 -6.28 2.09 2.23
CA GLY A 81 -4.95 2.67 2.04
C GLY A 81 -4.38 2.35 0.67
N VAL A 82 -4.47 1.10 0.23
CA VAL A 82 -4.00 0.65 -1.10
C VAL A 82 -4.74 1.41 -2.22
N LEU A 83 -6.08 1.49 -2.17
CA LEU A 83 -6.85 2.17 -3.21
C LEU A 83 -6.61 3.68 -3.24
N HIS A 84 -6.42 4.34 -2.08
CA HIS A 84 -6.04 5.74 -2.03
C HIS A 84 -4.62 5.98 -2.57
N ALA A 85 -3.68 5.08 -2.29
CA ALA A 85 -2.33 5.16 -2.85
C ALA A 85 -2.33 5.06 -4.38
N ASP A 86 -3.15 4.17 -4.96
CA ASP A 86 -3.32 4.06 -6.42
C ASP A 86 -3.94 5.32 -7.04
N ASP A 87 -4.81 6.01 -6.29
CA ASP A 87 -5.36 7.32 -6.68
C ASP A 87 -4.34 8.48 -6.49
N LYS A 88 -3.12 8.18 -6.02
CA LYS A 88 -2.08 9.15 -5.66
C LYS A 88 -2.45 10.06 -4.49
N ASP A 89 -3.49 9.72 -3.73
CA ASP A 89 -3.83 10.37 -2.46
C ASP A 89 -3.03 9.75 -1.31
N PHE A 90 -1.72 9.98 -1.35
CA PHE A 90 -0.77 9.41 -0.39
C PHE A 90 -0.99 9.91 1.04
N LYS A 91 -1.59 11.10 1.21
CA LYS A 91 -1.87 11.65 2.54
C LYS A 91 -2.95 10.83 3.24
N THR A 92 -4.07 10.59 2.59
CA THR A 92 -5.16 9.76 3.12
C THR A 92 -4.72 8.30 3.24
N ALA A 93 -3.97 7.79 2.25
CA ALA A 93 -3.42 6.44 2.30
C ALA A 93 -2.53 6.21 3.52
N ALA A 94 -1.64 7.15 3.84
CA ALA A 94 -0.77 7.06 5.02
C ALA A 94 -1.57 6.98 6.33
N SER A 95 -2.68 7.71 6.45
CA SER A 95 -3.56 7.65 7.63
C SER A 95 -4.21 6.27 7.77
N TYR A 96 -4.72 5.70 6.68
CA TYR A 96 -5.27 4.34 6.70
C TYR A 96 -4.23 3.28 7.03
N PHE A 97 -3.02 3.39 6.50
CA PHE A 97 -1.94 2.45 6.84
C PHE A 97 -1.48 2.58 8.29
N TYR A 98 -1.54 3.77 8.88
CA TYR A 98 -1.27 3.97 10.30
C TYR A 98 -2.31 3.24 11.16
N GLU A 99 -3.60 3.45 10.91
CA GLU A 99 -4.70 2.75 11.60
C GLU A 99 -4.59 1.23 11.41
N THR A 100 -4.24 0.80 10.20
CA THR A 100 -4.00 -0.62 9.89
C THR A 100 -2.86 -1.20 10.72
N MET A 101 -1.74 -0.48 10.83
CA MET A 101 -0.59 -0.91 11.63
C MET A 101 -0.96 -1.04 13.11
N GLU A 102 -1.66 -0.06 13.67
CA GLU A 102 -2.15 -0.11 15.06
C GLU A 102 -3.11 -1.29 15.27
N GLY A 103 -4.04 -1.49 14.34
CA GLY A 103 -5.01 -2.59 14.40
C GLY A 103 -4.34 -3.96 14.37
N PHE A 104 -3.37 -4.19 13.50
CA PHE A 104 -2.62 -5.45 13.45
C PHE A 104 -1.67 -5.62 14.64
N ASP A 105 -0.99 -4.56 15.10
CA ASP A 105 -0.12 -4.62 16.28
C ASP A 105 -0.92 -4.98 17.55
N SER A 106 -2.16 -4.51 17.67
CA SER A 106 -3.03 -4.81 18.81
C SER A 106 -3.37 -6.30 19.00
N VAL A 107 -3.24 -7.08 17.93
CA VAL A 107 -3.49 -8.54 17.89
C VAL A 107 -2.22 -9.34 17.59
N ASP A 108 -1.06 -8.71 17.67
CA ASP A 108 0.26 -9.31 17.37
C ASP A 108 0.33 -9.97 15.98
N ASP A 109 -0.32 -9.36 14.98
CA ASP A 109 -0.34 -9.88 13.61
C ASP A 109 0.83 -9.34 12.78
N ALA A 110 1.56 -10.24 12.13
CA ALA A 110 2.73 -9.92 11.31
C ALA A 110 2.42 -8.96 10.13
N ARG A 111 1.14 -8.80 9.75
CA ARG A 111 0.69 -7.86 8.73
C ARG A 111 0.84 -6.39 9.12
N ALA A 112 1.22 -6.10 10.37
CA ALA A 112 1.65 -4.77 10.78
C ALA A 112 2.89 -4.29 10.01
N ILE A 113 3.79 -5.20 9.61
CA ILE A 113 5.02 -4.88 8.87
C ILE A 113 4.72 -4.34 7.46
N PRO A 114 3.92 -5.01 6.60
CA PRO A 114 3.50 -4.44 5.33
C PRO A 114 2.75 -3.11 5.46
N ALA A 115 1.90 -2.96 6.49
CA ALA A 115 1.19 -1.70 6.72
C ALA A 115 2.16 -0.55 7.01
N LEU A 116 3.14 -0.77 7.89
CA LEU A 116 4.21 0.20 8.16
C LEU A 116 5.01 0.50 6.90
N LYS A 117 5.42 -0.52 6.13
CA LYS A 117 6.13 -0.35 4.86
C LYS A 117 5.38 0.57 3.89
N TYR A 118 4.08 0.36 3.70
CA TYR A 118 3.27 1.18 2.80
C TYR A 118 3.05 2.59 3.34
N MET A 119 2.93 2.77 4.65
CA MET A 119 2.88 4.09 5.27
C MET A 119 4.15 4.89 4.99
N LEU A 120 5.33 4.27 5.18
CA LEU A 120 6.62 4.90 4.89
C LEU A 120 6.75 5.24 3.41
N LEU A 121 6.34 4.34 2.52
CA LEU A 121 6.32 4.59 1.08
C LEU A 121 5.46 5.82 0.74
N CYS A 122 4.28 5.95 1.34
CA CYS A 122 3.42 7.13 1.14
C CYS A 122 4.11 8.42 1.58
N LYS A 123 4.84 8.43 2.70
CA LYS A 123 5.62 9.60 3.15
C LYS A 123 6.74 9.97 2.18
N ILE A 124 7.43 8.97 1.64
CA ILE A 124 8.43 9.15 0.60
C ILE A 124 7.79 9.78 -0.66
N MET A 125 6.64 9.26 -1.10
CA MET A 125 5.90 9.79 -2.27
C MET A 125 5.41 11.23 -2.07
N LEU A 126 5.11 11.63 -0.82
CA LEU A 126 4.76 13.00 -0.44
C LEU A 126 5.98 13.94 -0.39
N ASN A 127 7.18 13.43 -0.65
CA ASN A 127 8.44 14.16 -0.55
C ASN A 127 8.75 14.64 0.88
N GLN A 128 8.47 13.78 1.85
CA GLN A 128 8.69 13.98 3.29
C GLN A 128 9.56 12.86 3.87
N PRO A 129 10.79 12.62 3.33
CA PRO A 129 11.63 11.51 3.77
C PRO A 129 12.09 11.63 5.23
N GLU A 130 12.16 12.84 5.77
CA GLU A 130 12.49 13.11 7.19
C GLU A 130 11.44 12.54 8.14
N GLU A 131 10.16 12.49 7.74
CA GLU A 131 9.11 11.90 8.57
C GLU A 131 9.26 10.38 8.75
N VAL A 132 9.96 9.71 7.82
CA VAL A 132 10.24 8.27 7.93
C VAL A 132 10.99 7.93 9.22
N TYR A 133 12.00 8.72 9.56
CA TYR A 133 12.78 8.51 10.79
C TYR A 133 11.95 8.80 12.03
N SER A 134 11.22 9.90 12.04
CA SER A 134 10.31 10.27 13.13
C SER A 134 9.24 9.20 13.41
N ILE A 135 8.66 8.63 12.36
CA ILE A 135 7.68 7.53 12.49
C ILE A 135 8.33 6.29 13.11
N LEU A 136 9.55 5.94 12.69
CA LEU A 136 10.25 4.75 13.18
C LEU A 136 10.74 4.87 14.62
N GLU A 137 10.84 6.08 15.17
CA GLU A 137 11.07 6.32 16.60
C GLU A 137 9.81 6.11 17.45
N GLY A 138 8.64 6.07 16.82
CA GLY A 138 7.36 5.82 17.48
C GLY A 138 7.31 4.46 18.17
N LYS A 139 6.56 4.36 19.28
CA LYS A 139 6.48 3.17 20.15
C LYS A 139 6.15 1.87 19.42
N ILE A 140 5.23 1.91 18.45
CA ILE A 140 4.80 0.73 17.69
C ILE A 140 5.81 0.44 16.58
N ALA A 141 6.14 1.43 15.76
CA ALA A 141 7.00 1.26 14.60
C ALA A 141 8.43 0.84 14.98
N SER A 142 8.92 1.26 16.15
CA SER A 142 10.26 0.87 16.65
C SER A 142 10.43 -0.65 16.84
N LYS A 143 9.35 -1.37 17.14
CA LYS A 143 9.36 -2.85 17.22
C LYS A 143 9.78 -3.49 15.89
N TYR A 144 9.36 -2.89 14.78
CA TYR A 144 9.53 -3.40 13.41
C TYR A 144 10.69 -2.74 12.66
N ALA A 145 11.35 -1.73 13.25
CA ALA A 145 12.37 -0.90 12.61
C ALA A 145 13.60 -1.68 12.08
N LYS A 146 13.85 -2.88 12.63
CA LYS A 146 14.95 -3.78 12.22
C LYS A 146 14.53 -4.81 11.17
N HIS A 147 13.27 -4.82 10.76
CA HIS A 147 12.82 -5.71 9.69
C HIS A 147 13.42 -5.29 8.35
N ARG A 148 13.84 -6.26 7.57
CA ARG A 148 14.47 -6.03 6.27
C ARG A 148 13.62 -5.21 5.31
N GLU A 149 12.29 -5.43 5.31
CA GLU A 149 11.35 -4.63 4.50
C GLU A 149 11.31 -3.15 4.90
N ILE A 150 11.53 -2.86 6.18
CA ILE A 150 11.58 -1.48 6.70
C ILE A 150 12.94 -0.84 6.43
N GLU A 151 14.03 -1.62 6.49
CA GLU A 151 15.37 -1.14 6.11
C GLU A 151 15.43 -0.71 4.64
N VAL A 152 14.72 -1.42 3.76
CA VAL A 152 14.55 -1.00 2.36
C VAL A 152 13.94 0.40 2.26
N MET A 153 12.87 0.67 3.01
CA MET A 153 12.20 1.98 2.99
C MET A 153 13.10 3.08 3.56
N LYS A 154 13.93 2.78 4.56
CA LYS A 154 14.95 3.73 5.06
C LYS A 154 15.96 4.09 3.97
N ALA A 155 16.51 3.09 3.28
CA ALA A 155 17.48 3.31 2.21
C ALA A 155 16.88 4.14 1.06
N VAL A 156 15.62 3.88 0.68
CA VAL A 156 14.89 4.66 -0.33
C VAL A 156 14.66 6.10 0.15
N ALA A 157 14.27 6.30 1.42
CA ALA A 157 14.07 7.63 1.99
C ALA A 157 15.38 8.45 2.03
N GLU A 158 16.49 7.80 2.38
CA GLU A 158 17.81 8.41 2.39
C GLU A 158 18.25 8.85 0.99
N ALA A 159 18.11 7.97 -0.01
CA ALA A 159 18.40 8.29 -1.40
C ALA A 159 17.55 9.46 -1.91
N GLN A 160 16.27 9.52 -1.53
CA GLN A 160 15.40 10.64 -1.86
C GLN A 160 15.81 11.94 -1.14
N SER A 161 16.16 11.88 0.13
CA SER A 161 16.63 13.03 0.91
C SER A 161 17.88 13.67 0.27
N HIS A 162 18.82 12.84 -0.17
CA HIS A 162 20.02 13.27 -0.89
C HIS A 162 19.76 13.64 -2.35
N ARG A 163 18.55 13.33 -2.88
CA ARG A 163 18.22 13.45 -4.30
C ARG A 163 19.23 12.73 -5.21
N SER A 164 19.74 11.61 -4.72
CA SER A 164 20.78 10.81 -5.37
C SER A 164 20.14 9.65 -6.13
N LEU A 165 20.21 9.70 -7.46
CA LEU A 165 19.77 8.62 -8.31
C LEU A 165 20.66 7.37 -8.13
N GLU A 166 21.97 7.57 -7.93
CA GLU A 166 22.92 6.48 -7.71
C GLU A 166 22.62 5.70 -6.43
N ASP A 167 22.33 6.40 -5.32
CA ASP A 167 21.97 5.74 -4.05
C ASP A 167 20.64 5.02 -4.17
N PHE A 168 19.70 5.58 -4.93
CA PHE A 168 18.41 4.94 -5.20
C PHE A 168 18.58 3.65 -6.01
N GLU A 169 19.37 3.68 -7.08
CA GLU A 169 19.68 2.49 -7.90
C GLU A 169 20.42 1.43 -7.07
N ARG A 170 21.35 1.84 -6.22
CA ARG A 170 22.06 0.95 -5.30
C ARG A 170 21.07 0.28 -4.31
N ALA A 171 20.14 1.02 -3.74
CA ALA A 171 19.09 0.48 -2.88
C ALA A 171 18.19 -0.51 -3.64
N LEU A 172 17.78 -0.20 -4.89
CA LEU A 172 17.00 -1.12 -5.73
C LEU A 172 17.74 -2.42 -6.04
N GLN A 173 19.04 -2.35 -6.28
CA GLN A 173 19.87 -3.55 -6.55
C GLN A 173 20.07 -4.39 -5.29
N GLN A 174 20.38 -3.75 -4.17
CA GLN A 174 20.63 -4.42 -2.89
C GLN A 174 19.40 -5.15 -2.36
N TYR A 175 18.22 -4.58 -2.54
CA TYR A 175 16.95 -5.09 -2.00
C TYR A 175 15.99 -5.59 -3.09
N LYS A 176 16.55 -6.06 -4.21
CA LYS A 176 15.77 -6.49 -5.37
C LYS A 176 14.73 -7.56 -5.06
N SER A 177 15.04 -8.51 -4.16
CA SER A 177 14.12 -9.59 -3.78
C SER A 177 12.87 -9.05 -3.07
N GLU A 178 13.04 -8.13 -2.15
CA GLU A 178 11.98 -7.54 -1.33
C GLU A 178 11.09 -6.61 -2.16
N LEU A 179 11.71 -5.84 -3.06
CA LEU A 179 11.02 -4.86 -3.89
C LEU A 179 10.29 -5.49 -5.08
N SER A 180 10.83 -6.59 -5.63
CA SER A 180 10.21 -7.26 -6.79
C SER A 180 9.00 -8.12 -6.41
N SER A 181 8.92 -8.59 -5.17
CA SER A 181 7.84 -9.46 -4.69
C SER A 181 6.51 -8.71 -4.52
N ASP A 182 6.57 -7.40 -4.30
CA ASP A 182 5.42 -6.55 -3.98
C ASP A 182 5.08 -5.62 -5.15
N LEU A 183 3.96 -5.90 -5.82
CA LEU A 183 3.52 -5.15 -7.00
C LEU A 183 3.22 -3.67 -6.67
N ILE A 184 2.67 -3.39 -5.49
CA ILE A 184 2.32 -2.04 -5.06
C ILE A 184 3.59 -1.21 -4.90
N VAL A 185 4.55 -1.73 -4.15
CA VAL A 185 5.86 -1.07 -3.94
C VAL A 185 6.55 -0.82 -5.27
N ARG A 186 6.59 -1.83 -6.15
CA ARG A 186 7.24 -1.72 -7.46
C ARG A 186 6.65 -0.61 -8.32
N ASN A 187 5.32 -0.49 -8.38
CA ASN A 187 4.66 0.52 -9.19
C ASN A 187 4.95 1.94 -8.67
N HIS A 188 4.91 2.13 -7.36
CA HIS A 188 5.20 3.43 -6.76
C HIS A 188 6.69 3.80 -6.81
N LEU A 189 7.59 2.83 -6.66
CA LEU A 189 9.03 3.07 -6.81
C LEU A 189 9.43 3.45 -8.25
N SER A 190 8.77 2.87 -9.26
CA SER A 190 8.96 3.30 -10.65
C SER A 190 8.61 4.78 -10.83
N ALA A 191 7.44 5.20 -10.31
CA ALA A 191 7.03 6.60 -10.34
C ALA A 191 7.97 7.53 -9.53
N LEU A 192 8.54 7.03 -8.43
CA LEU A 192 9.53 7.77 -7.64
C LEU A 192 10.85 7.92 -8.40
N TYR A 193 11.29 6.87 -9.10
CA TYR A 193 12.49 6.93 -9.96
C TYR A 193 12.36 8.00 -11.04
N ASP A 194 11.24 8.03 -11.75
CA ASP A 194 10.95 9.02 -12.78
C ASP A 194 10.98 10.44 -12.20
N LYS A 195 10.42 10.65 -11.02
CA LYS A 195 10.43 11.93 -10.32
C LYS A 195 11.83 12.35 -9.87
N LEU A 196 12.64 11.42 -9.37
CA LEU A 196 14.04 11.70 -9.01
C LEU A 196 14.88 12.03 -10.25
N LEU A 197 14.66 11.32 -11.35
CA LEU A 197 15.31 11.59 -12.62
C LEU A 197 14.99 13.01 -13.11
N GLU A 198 13.71 13.39 -13.10
CA GLU A 198 13.26 14.75 -13.45
C GLU A 198 13.93 15.81 -12.57
N GLN A 199 13.96 15.61 -11.26
CA GLN A 199 14.60 16.53 -10.32
C GLN A 199 16.11 16.65 -10.55
N ASN A 200 16.80 15.56 -10.89
CA ASN A 200 18.21 15.59 -11.21
C ASN A 200 18.49 16.33 -12.54
N ILE A 201 17.66 16.11 -13.55
CA ILE A 201 17.74 16.83 -14.82
C ILE A 201 17.53 18.33 -14.57
N LEU A 202 16.47 18.72 -13.85
CA LEU A 202 16.20 20.12 -13.52
C LEU A 202 17.40 20.78 -12.82
N ARG A 203 18.02 20.09 -11.87
CA ARG A 203 19.21 20.59 -11.17
C ARG A 203 20.40 20.82 -12.09
N VAL A 204 20.58 19.95 -13.08
CA VAL A 204 21.68 20.10 -14.06
C VAL A 204 21.44 21.29 -15.01
N ILE A 205 20.18 21.52 -15.39
CA ILE A 205 19.83 22.56 -16.36
C ILE A 205 19.61 23.94 -15.72
N GLU A 206 19.28 24.00 -14.43
CA GLU A 206 18.98 25.25 -13.70
C GLU A 206 20.02 26.37 -13.88
N PRO A 207 21.35 26.10 -13.88
CA PRO A 207 22.35 27.15 -14.07
C PRO A 207 22.50 27.63 -15.53
N TYR A 208 21.82 26.98 -16.49
CA TYR A 208 21.98 27.29 -17.92
C TYR A 208 20.77 28.06 -18.45
N SER A 209 21.02 29.19 -19.14
CA SER A 209 19.98 29.98 -19.80
C SER A 209 19.56 29.41 -21.18
N ARG A 210 20.34 28.51 -21.74
CA ARG A 210 20.08 27.82 -23.02
C ARG A 210 20.64 26.42 -22.98
N ILE A 211 19.85 25.43 -23.44
CA ILE A 211 20.25 24.02 -23.52
C ILE A 211 19.89 23.52 -24.92
N GLU A 212 20.84 22.90 -25.60
CA GLU A 212 20.59 22.16 -26.84
C GLU A 212 20.41 20.70 -26.52
N LEU A 213 19.30 20.11 -27.00
CA LEU A 213 19.04 18.68 -26.93
C LEU A 213 19.69 18.05 -28.18
N ALA A 214 20.70 17.21 -27.98
CA ALA A 214 21.36 16.43 -29.02
C ALA A 214 20.66 15.13 -29.30
#